data_89c3286c6c256ff4950a5583eb4b4f97
#
_entry.id   89c3286c6c256ff4950a5583eb4b4f97
#
_cell.length_a   1.000
_cell.length_b   1.000
_cell.length_c   1.000
_cell.angle_alpha   90.00
_cell.angle_beta   90.00
_cell.angle_gamma   90.00
#
_symmetry.space_group_name_H-M   'P 1'
#
loop_
_entity.id
_entity.type
_entity.pdbx_description
1 polymer ?
#
loop_
_entity_poly.entity_id
_entity_poly.type
_entity_poly.pdbx_seq_one_letter_code
_entity_poly.pdbx_strand_id
1 'polypeptide(L)'
;VIGHLCSSSTEPASDIYEEEGVLMITAASTSPTITEKGYQTIFRTIGLDSMQGPFAARYVINTIKPKNMAIIHDKQQYGEGLATAVKNVVEEAGIKPVMFEGVTAGDKDFSALIAKLKRNNVDFVYYGGYHPELGLILRQSREKGFSAKFMGPEGVGNADISKIAGEASEGLLVTLPQSFDQDPANQALVAAFKEKNEDPTGPFVFPAYSAVQVMTESMKATGKSDPEALAAHLRSTSFDTTTGKLEFDAKGDLKDFSFVVYDWHADGTKSP
;
A
#
# COMPACT_ATOMS: atom_id res chain seq x y z
N VAL A 1 -4.88 20.06 1.57
CA VAL A 1 -4.60 19.18 0.42
C VAL A 1 -5.01 17.74 0.75
N ILE A 2 -5.69 17.03 -0.15
CA ILE A 2 -5.87 15.58 -0.08
C ILE A 2 -4.94 14.96 -1.15
N GLY A 3 -3.94 14.21 -0.72
CA GLY A 3 -2.88 13.67 -1.59
C GLY A 3 -1.55 13.59 -0.84
N HIS A 4 -0.46 13.16 -1.46
CA HIS A 4 -0.36 12.57 -2.80
C HIS A 4 -0.44 11.05 -2.70
N LEU A 5 -0.30 10.32 -3.83
CA LEU A 5 -0.37 8.87 -3.83
C LEU A 5 1.00 8.26 -3.49
N CYS A 6 2.04 8.60 -4.23
CA CYS A 6 3.36 8.00 -4.05
C CYS A 6 4.14 8.65 -2.90
N SER A 7 4.74 7.86 -2.02
CA SER A 7 5.56 8.35 -0.89
C SER A 7 6.69 9.27 -1.35
N SER A 8 7.36 8.94 -2.48
CA SER A 8 8.41 9.76 -3.08
C SER A 8 7.97 11.15 -3.56
N SER A 9 6.66 11.34 -3.79
CA SER A 9 6.09 12.66 -4.12
C SER A 9 5.57 13.37 -2.87
N THR A 10 4.97 12.63 -1.94
CA THR A 10 4.39 13.17 -0.72
C THR A 10 5.45 13.72 0.22
N GLU A 11 6.57 13.03 0.37
CA GLU A 11 7.60 13.44 1.33
C GLU A 11 8.18 14.83 1.03
N PRO A 12 8.70 15.13 -0.17
CA PRO A 12 9.19 16.48 -0.46
C PRO A 12 8.06 17.53 -0.48
N ALA A 13 6.83 17.16 -0.85
CA ALA A 13 5.70 18.07 -0.80
C ALA A 13 5.30 18.39 0.64
N SER A 14 5.44 17.44 1.57
CA SER A 14 5.11 17.66 2.99
C SER A 14 6.00 18.73 3.63
N ASP A 15 7.25 18.85 3.22
CA ASP A 15 8.18 19.87 3.70
C ASP A 15 7.65 21.27 3.37
N ILE A 16 7.22 21.46 2.11
CA ILE A 16 6.66 22.71 1.62
C ILE A 16 5.31 23.02 2.31
N TYR A 17 4.45 22.00 2.45
CA TYR A 17 3.14 22.19 3.08
C TYR A 17 3.26 22.57 4.56
N GLU A 18 4.20 21.98 5.28
CA GLU A 18 4.46 22.36 6.68
C GLU A 18 4.99 23.80 6.76
N GLU A 19 5.97 24.17 5.90
CA GLU A 19 6.55 25.54 5.87
C GLU A 19 5.49 26.59 5.54
N GLU A 20 4.59 26.31 4.61
CA GLU A 20 3.53 27.23 4.16
C GLU A 20 2.25 27.12 5.01
N GLY A 21 2.23 26.32 6.05
CA GLY A 21 1.07 26.11 6.92
C GLY A 21 -0.12 25.50 6.20
N VAL A 22 0.10 24.61 5.24
CA VAL A 22 -0.95 23.93 4.47
C VAL A 22 -1.22 22.56 5.04
N LEU A 23 -2.43 22.32 5.55
CA LEU A 23 -2.82 21.00 6.05
C LEU A 23 -2.96 20.02 4.89
N MET A 24 -2.29 18.86 5.02
CA MET A 24 -2.31 17.76 4.07
C MET A 24 -2.79 16.46 4.74
N ILE A 25 -3.65 15.72 4.05
CA ILE A 25 -4.00 14.34 4.41
C ILE A 25 -3.71 13.44 3.21
N THR A 26 -2.77 12.50 3.37
CA THR A 26 -2.58 11.46 2.35
C THR A 26 -3.42 10.22 2.67
N ALA A 27 -4.03 9.65 1.63
CA ALA A 27 -4.84 8.44 1.71
C ALA A 27 -4.12 7.21 1.14
N ALA A 28 -2.86 7.37 0.71
CA ALA A 28 -2.16 6.34 -0.04
C ALA A 28 -0.66 6.22 0.28
N SER A 29 0.00 7.31 0.69
CA SER A 29 1.44 7.27 0.99
C SER A 29 1.68 6.67 2.38
N THR A 30 2.38 5.56 2.43
CA THR A 30 2.53 4.69 3.60
C THR A 30 3.91 4.75 4.25
N SER A 31 4.90 5.43 3.62
CA SER A 31 6.24 5.57 4.19
C SER A 31 6.20 6.27 5.56
N PRO A 32 6.82 5.69 6.61
CA PRO A 32 6.90 6.29 7.94
C PRO A 32 7.61 7.64 7.95
N THR A 33 8.59 7.84 7.07
CA THR A 33 9.44 9.04 7.05
C THR A 33 8.66 10.35 6.82
N ILE A 34 7.46 10.26 6.20
CA ILE A 34 6.59 11.42 5.94
C ILE A 34 6.13 12.07 7.26
N THR A 35 5.79 11.28 8.26
CA THR A 35 5.24 11.75 9.55
C THR A 35 6.27 11.73 10.69
N GLU A 36 7.40 11.06 10.52
CA GLU A 36 8.49 11.03 11.52
C GLU A 36 9.24 12.36 11.66
N LYS A 37 9.04 13.28 10.72
CA LYS A 37 9.59 14.65 10.78
C LYS A 37 8.96 15.51 11.88
N GLY A 38 7.84 15.07 12.47
CA GLY A 38 7.16 15.76 13.56
C GLY A 38 6.32 16.96 13.11
N TYR A 39 5.93 16.98 11.85
CA TYR A 39 5.10 18.04 11.26
C TYR A 39 3.70 18.10 11.88
N GLN A 40 3.17 19.29 11.98
CA GLN A 40 1.90 19.53 12.66
C GLN A 40 0.71 19.47 11.71
N THR A 41 0.94 19.69 10.42
CA THR A 41 -0.13 19.82 9.40
C THR A 41 -0.27 18.58 8.51
N ILE A 42 0.52 17.52 8.76
CA ILE A 42 0.58 16.32 7.92
C ILE A 42 -0.13 15.16 8.60
N PHE A 43 -1.06 14.52 7.87
CA PHE A 43 -1.89 13.40 8.34
C PHE A 43 -2.00 12.30 7.28
N ARG A 44 -2.45 11.10 7.70
CA ARG A 44 -2.80 10.03 6.76
C ARG A 44 -4.02 9.23 7.19
N THR A 45 -4.80 8.76 6.23
CA THR A 45 -5.97 7.87 6.44
C THR A 45 -5.72 6.45 5.94
N ILE A 46 -4.47 6.03 5.94
CA ILE A 46 -4.01 4.68 5.58
C ILE A 46 -2.94 4.21 6.56
N GLY A 47 -2.71 2.88 6.64
CA GLY A 47 -1.67 2.32 7.51
C GLY A 47 -0.25 2.59 7.02
N LEU A 48 0.71 2.28 7.88
CA LEU A 48 2.14 2.48 7.64
C LEU A 48 2.82 1.24 7.07
N ASP A 49 3.88 1.43 6.29
CA ASP A 49 4.79 0.36 5.86
C ASP A 49 5.40 -0.40 7.04
N SER A 50 5.65 0.31 8.17
CA SER A 50 6.11 -0.29 9.42
C SER A 50 5.09 -1.23 10.08
N MET A 51 3.83 -1.19 9.67
CA MET A 51 2.78 -2.15 10.05
C MET A 51 2.64 -3.25 8.98
N GLN A 52 2.61 -2.86 7.70
CA GLN A 52 2.38 -3.77 6.57
C GLN A 52 3.55 -4.73 6.34
N GLY A 53 4.79 -4.25 6.37
CA GLY A 53 5.97 -5.09 6.16
C GLY A 53 6.06 -6.25 7.16
N PRO A 54 6.01 -6.00 8.48
CA PRO A 54 5.94 -7.06 9.48
C PRO A 54 4.71 -7.96 9.35
N PHE A 55 3.56 -7.44 8.93
CA PHE A 55 2.36 -8.25 8.68
C PHE A 55 2.58 -9.24 7.53
N ALA A 56 3.07 -8.76 6.38
CA ALA A 56 3.43 -9.59 5.23
C ALA A 56 4.50 -10.63 5.59
N ALA A 57 5.56 -10.20 6.30
CA ALA A 57 6.63 -11.09 6.74
C ALA A 57 6.13 -12.22 7.64
N ARG A 58 5.25 -11.92 8.61
CA ARG A 58 4.64 -12.94 9.47
C ARG A 58 3.80 -13.94 8.67
N TYR A 59 3.08 -13.50 7.65
CA TYR A 59 2.35 -14.40 6.76
C TYR A 59 3.31 -15.31 5.99
N VAL A 60 4.41 -14.78 5.47
CA VAL A 60 5.45 -15.58 4.81
C VAL A 60 6.05 -16.61 5.75
N ILE A 61 6.41 -16.22 6.97
CA ILE A 61 7.03 -17.08 7.99
C ILE A 61 6.07 -18.22 8.41
N ASN A 62 4.81 -17.89 8.68
CA ASN A 62 3.88 -18.83 9.30
C ASN A 62 3.11 -19.69 8.29
N THR A 63 2.81 -19.13 7.11
CA THR A 63 1.93 -19.74 6.11
C THR A 63 2.70 -20.25 4.90
N ILE A 64 3.51 -19.40 4.27
CA ILE A 64 4.21 -19.74 3.02
C ILE A 64 5.40 -20.69 3.28
N LYS A 65 6.25 -20.34 4.25
CA LYS A 65 7.45 -21.13 4.64
C LYS A 65 8.36 -21.46 3.45
N PRO A 66 8.80 -20.45 2.70
CA PRO A 66 9.58 -20.67 1.48
C PRO A 66 10.93 -21.33 1.80
N LYS A 67 11.45 -22.12 0.86
CA LYS A 67 12.81 -22.69 0.96
C LYS A 67 13.86 -21.70 0.48
N ASN A 68 13.58 -21.01 -0.61
CA ASN A 68 14.46 -20.04 -1.24
C ASN A 68 13.68 -18.77 -1.57
N MET A 69 13.64 -17.83 -0.62
CA MET A 69 12.95 -16.55 -0.78
C MET A 69 13.83 -15.53 -1.50
N ALA A 70 13.28 -14.82 -2.46
CA ALA A 70 13.84 -13.58 -2.98
C ALA A 70 12.99 -12.37 -2.58
N ILE A 71 13.63 -11.24 -2.40
CA ILE A 71 12.98 -9.94 -2.19
C ILE A 71 13.45 -9.01 -3.29
N ILE A 72 12.51 -8.45 -4.04
CA ILE A 72 12.75 -7.55 -5.16
C ILE A 72 12.04 -6.22 -4.88
N HIS A 73 12.63 -5.09 -5.26
CA HIS A 73 12.00 -3.78 -5.10
C HIS A 73 12.27 -2.87 -6.32
N ASP A 74 11.47 -1.81 -6.47
CA ASP A 74 11.53 -0.88 -7.60
C ASP A 74 12.52 0.28 -7.41
N LYS A 75 13.34 0.25 -6.35
CA LYS A 75 14.28 1.31 -5.93
C LYS A 75 13.63 2.65 -5.59
N GLN A 76 12.30 2.70 -5.50
CA GLN A 76 11.62 3.87 -5.00
C GLN A 76 11.46 3.82 -3.49
N GLN A 77 11.30 4.96 -2.86
CA GLN A 77 11.19 5.11 -1.41
C GLN A 77 10.18 4.12 -0.79
N TYR A 78 8.98 4.04 -1.36
CA TYR A 78 7.93 3.12 -0.91
C TYR A 78 8.36 1.66 -1.06
N GLY A 79 8.69 1.24 -2.28
CA GLY A 79 8.96 -0.17 -2.59
C GLY A 79 10.20 -0.71 -1.88
N GLU A 80 11.30 0.05 -1.83
CA GLU A 80 12.53 -0.33 -1.13
C GLU A 80 12.35 -0.30 0.39
N GLY A 81 11.64 0.69 0.93
CA GLY A 81 11.35 0.79 2.36
C GLY A 81 10.55 -0.41 2.85
N LEU A 82 9.50 -0.76 2.14
CA LEU A 82 8.65 -1.89 2.49
C LEU A 82 9.36 -3.25 2.31
N ALA A 83 10.11 -3.42 1.21
CA ALA A 83 10.94 -4.60 0.99
C ALA A 83 11.97 -4.80 2.11
N THR A 84 12.57 -3.70 2.58
CA THR A 84 13.50 -3.70 3.71
C THR A 84 12.80 -4.08 5.02
N ALA A 85 11.60 -3.56 5.27
CA ALA A 85 10.82 -3.92 6.45
C ALA A 85 10.49 -5.42 6.48
N VAL A 86 10.08 -6.00 5.34
CA VAL A 86 9.86 -7.45 5.21
C VAL A 86 11.15 -8.23 5.44
N LYS A 87 12.26 -7.81 4.80
CA LYS A 87 13.57 -8.45 4.92
C LYS A 87 14.00 -8.56 6.38
N ASN A 88 13.95 -7.46 7.12
CA ASN A 88 14.38 -7.43 8.52
C ASN A 88 13.61 -8.46 9.36
N VAL A 89 12.31 -8.55 9.22
CA VAL A 89 11.47 -9.47 10.02
C VAL A 89 11.70 -10.94 9.63
N VAL A 90 11.84 -11.25 8.34
CA VAL A 90 12.12 -12.64 7.93
C VAL A 90 13.52 -13.08 8.34
N GLU A 91 14.51 -12.18 8.32
CA GLU A 91 15.88 -12.46 8.78
C GLU A 91 15.94 -12.68 10.31
N GLU A 92 15.22 -11.88 11.09
CA GLU A 92 15.07 -12.08 12.55
C GLU A 92 14.45 -13.46 12.87
N ALA A 93 13.54 -13.94 12.02
CA ALA A 93 12.94 -15.28 12.14
C ALA A 93 13.83 -16.41 11.59
N GLY A 94 15.04 -16.11 11.12
CA GLY A 94 16.00 -17.08 10.60
C GLY A 94 15.85 -17.42 9.11
N ILE A 95 14.94 -16.79 8.39
CA ILE A 95 14.82 -16.92 6.92
C ILE A 95 15.77 -15.93 6.27
N LYS A 96 16.81 -16.43 5.59
CA LYS A 96 17.75 -15.57 4.84
C LYS A 96 17.35 -15.53 3.37
N PRO A 97 16.86 -14.38 2.86
CA PRO A 97 16.59 -14.27 1.43
C PRO A 97 17.84 -14.56 0.60
N VAL A 98 17.70 -15.40 -0.43
CA VAL A 98 18.81 -15.75 -1.33
C VAL A 98 19.13 -14.59 -2.29
N MET A 99 18.19 -13.63 -2.41
CA MET A 99 18.36 -12.39 -3.19
C MET A 99 17.63 -11.24 -2.51
N PHE A 100 18.27 -10.08 -2.50
CA PHE A 100 17.66 -8.78 -2.24
C PHE A 100 18.16 -7.84 -3.35
N GLU A 101 17.31 -7.52 -4.32
CA GLU A 101 17.74 -6.82 -5.54
C GLU A 101 16.69 -5.80 -6.01
N GLY A 102 17.17 -4.64 -6.46
CA GLY A 102 16.32 -3.60 -7.02
C GLY A 102 16.26 -3.65 -8.54
N VAL A 103 15.04 -3.52 -9.09
CA VAL A 103 14.80 -3.20 -10.51
C VAL A 103 14.59 -1.70 -10.67
N THR A 104 14.67 -1.19 -11.88
CA THR A 104 14.43 0.23 -12.13
C THR A 104 12.95 0.43 -12.52
N ALA A 105 12.26 1.33 -11.82
CA ALA A 105 10.90 1.70 -12.19
C ALA A 105 10.85 2.21 -13.64
N GLY A 106 9.88 1.71 -14.41
CA GLY A 106 9.75 1.98 -15.84
C GLY A 106 10.44 0.97 -16.75
N ASP A 107 11.29 0.08 -16.23
CA ASP A 107 11.88 -1.02 -17.03
C ASP A 107 10.79 -1.91 -17.64
N LYS A 108 11.08 -2.44 -18.84
CA LYS A 108 10.15 -3.29 -19.60
C LYS A 108 10.64 -4.72 -19.79
N ASP A 109 11.92 -4.98 -19.57
CA ASP A 109 12.54 -6.30 -19.71
C ASP A 109 13.17 -6.75 -18.39
N PHE A 110 12.64 -7.82 -17.84
CA PHE A 110 13.07 -8.44 -16.59
C PHE A 110 13.75 -9.80 -16.81
N SER A 111 14.15 -10.10 -18.04
CA SER A 111 14.76 -11.39 -18.41
C SER A 111 15.99 -11.76 -17.56
N ALA A 112 16.86 -10.77 -17.28
CA ALA A 112 18.03 -10.97 -16.46
C ALA A 112 17.68 -11.30 -15.00
N LEU A 113 16.70 -10.58 -14.42
CA LEU A 113 16.16 -10.86 -13.09
C LEU A 113 15.62 -12.29 -13.01
N ILE A 114 14.75 -12.67 -13.95
CA ILE A 114 14.12 -14.00 -13.98
C ILE A 114 15.16 -15.09 -14.10
N ALA A 115 16.20 -14.90 -14.93
CA ALA A 115 17.31 -15.85 -15.03
C ALA A 115 18.06 -16.01 -13.70
N LYS A 116 18.25 -14.94 -12.93
CA LYS A 116 18.84 -14.98 -11.58
C LYS A 116 17.93 -15.74 -10.60
N LEU A 117 16.63 -15.43 -10.59
CA LEU A 117 15.64 -16.11 -9.74
C LEU A 117 15.64 -17.64 -9.99
N LYS A 118 15.62 -18.06 -11.26
CA LYS A 118 15.69 -19.48 -11.65
C LYS A 118 16.99 -20.13 -11.19
N ARG A 119 18.15 -19.49 -11.41
CA ARG A 119 19.47 -20.02 -11.03
C ARG A 119 19.61 -20.22 -9.52
N ASN A 120 18.95 -19.38 -8.71
CA ASN A 120 18.93 -19.48 -7.26
C ASN A 120 17.81 -20.40 -6.74
N ASN A 121 17.09 -21.12 -7.62
CA ASN A 121 15.97 -22.01 -7.28
C ASN A 121 14.93 -21.32 -6.39
N VAL A 122 14.63 -20.03 -6.65
CA VAL A 122 13.67 -19.25 -5.87
C VAL A 122 12.27 -19.87 -6.03
N ASP A 123 11.60 -20.10 -4.91
CA ASP A 123 10.24 -20.65 -4.85
C ASP A 123 9.21 -19.62 -4.38
N PHE A 124 9.68 -18.49 -3.82
CA PHE A 124 8.84 -17.39 -3.38
C PHE A 124 9.54 -16.05 -3.61
N VAL A 125 8.79 -15.08 -4.15
CA VAL A 125 9.25 -13.70 -4.37
C VAL A 125 8.33 -12.73 -3.63
N TYR A 126 8.90 -11.93 -2.71
CA TYR A 126 8.24 -10.71 -2.25
C TYR A 126 8.68 -9.55 -3.15
N TYR A 127 7.73 -8.78 -3.66
CA TYR A 127 7.99 -7.60 -4.48
C TYR A 127 7.52 -6.35 -3.75
N GLY A 128 8.42 -5.39 -3.54
CA GLY A 128 8.11 -4.04 -3.04
C GLY A 128 8.05 -3.05 -4.21
N GLY A 129 6.88 -2.48 -4.46
CA GLY A 129 6.68 -1.52 -5.56
C GLY A 129 5.25 -1.51 -6.09
N TYR A 130 5.10 -1.14 -7.35
CA TYR A 130 3.80 -0.91 -7.98
C TYR A 130 3.47 -1.97 -9.04
N HIS A 131 2.19 -1.98 -9.45
CA HIS A 131 1.62 -2.97 -10.37
C HIS A 131 2.24 -2.99 -11.79
N PRO A 132 2.74 -1.89 -12.39
CA PRO A 132 3.23 -1.96 -13.77
C PRO A 132 4.43 -2.90 -13.92
N GLU A 133 5.42 -2.79 -13.05
CA GLU A 133 6.63 -3.62 -13.08
C GLU A 133 6.31 -5.04 -12.65
N LEU A 134 5.55 -5.23 -11.55
CA LEU A 134 5.21 -6.58 -11.11
C LEU A 134 4.39 -7.34 -12.16
N GLY A 135 3.43 -6.69 -12.81
CA GLY A 135 2.65 -7.30 -13.89
C GLY A 135 3.55 -7.82 -15.03
N LEU A 136 4.55 -7.04 -15.42
CA LEU A 136 5.53 -7.46 -16.43
C LEU A 136 6.43 -8.60 -15.92
N ILE A 137 6.87 -8.54 -14.66
CA ILE A 137 7.67 -9.60 -14.03
C ILE A 137 6.88 -10.91 -14.00
N LEU A 138 5.62 -10.89 -13.59
CA LEU A 138 4.74 -12.06 -13.56
C LEU A 138 4.60 -12.67 -14.95
N ARG A 139 4.21 -11.88 -15.96
CA ARG A 139 4.05 -12.34 -17.34
C ARG A 139 5.32 -12.98 -17.87
N GLN A 140 6.45 -12.25 -17.82
CA GLN A 140 7.73 -12.75 -18.33
C GLN A 140 8.24 -13.96 -17.54
N SER A 141 7.92 -14.06 -16.26
CA SER A 141 8.23 -15.24 -15.44
C SER A 141 7.54 -16.48 -16.01
N ARG A 142 6.25 -16.41 -16.28
CA ARG A 142 5.50 -17.55 -16.85
C ARG A 142 5.96 -17.89 -18.27
N GLU A 143 6.18 -16.90 -19.12
CA GLU A 143 6.75 -17.08 -20.47
C GLU A 143 8.10 -17.80 -20.44
N LYS A 144 8.91 -17.57 -19.42
CA LYS A 144 10.25 -18.21 -19.24
C LYS A 144 10.21 -19.49 -18.39
N GLY A 145 9.02 -20.00 -18.06
CA GLY A 145 8.87 -21.21 -17.26
C GLY A 145 9.38 -21.06 -15.83
N PHE A 146 9.20 -19.89 -15.22
CA PHE A 146 9.44 -19.64 -13.80
C PHE A 146 8.10 -19.52 -13.07
N SER A 147 7.86 -20.43 -12.12
CA SER A 147 6.54 -20.61 -11.48
C SER A 147 6.53 -20.37 -9.98
N ALA A 148 7.51 -19.65 -9.44
CA ALA A 148 7.50 -19.24 -8.03
C ALA A 148 6.21 -18.51 -7.65
N LYS A 149 5.81 -18.57 -6.38
CA LYS A 149 4.73 -17.78 -5.84
C LYS A 149 5.20 -16.34 -5.59
N PHE A 150 4.34 -15.39 -5.84
CA PHE A 150 4.64 -13.97 -5.64
C PHE A 150 3.72 -13.36 -4.58
N MET A 151 4.26 -12.37 -3.87
CA MET A 151 3.51 -11.51 -2.95
C MET A 151 3.93 -10.07 -3.14
N GLY A 152 2.98 -9.15 -3.09
CA GLY A 152 3.24 -7.72 -3.15
C GLY A 152 2.36 -6.92 -2.19
N PRO A 153 2.67 -5.62 -2.03
CA PRO A 153 1.92 -4.72 -1.17
C PRO A 153 0.71 -4.09 -1.89
N GLU A 154 0.02 -3.16 -1.21
CA GLU A 154 -1.16 -2.47 -1.78
C GLU A 154 -0.88 -1.72 -3.09
N GLY A 155 0.35 -1.27 -3.31
CA GLY A 155 0.74 -0.63 -4.58
C GLY A 155 0.60 -1.52 -5.82
N VAL A 156 0.51 -2.85 -5.63
CA VAL A 156 0.25 -3.78 -6.73
C VAL A 156 -1.23 -4.17 -6.85
N GLY A 157 -2.06 -3.85 -5.85
CA GLY A 157 -3.47 -4.21 -5.76
C GLY A 157 -4.38 -3.38 -6.67
N ASN A 158 -4.05 -3.30 -7.95
CA ASN A 158 -4.79 -2.59 -8.98
C ASN A 158 -5.21 -3.57 -10.07
N ALA A 159 -6.47 -3.50 -10.54
CA ALA A 159 -7.00 -4.38 -11.59
C ALA A 159 -6.18 -4.34 -12.90
N ASP A 160 -5.42 -3.26 -13.14
CA ASP A 160 -4.53 -3.18 -14.29
C ASP A 160 -3.39 -4.21 -14.26
N ILE A 161 -3.04 -4.76 -13.08
CA ILE A 161 -2.05 -5.84 -13.02
C ILE A 161 -2.50 -7.07 -13.81
N SER A 162 -3.80 -7.41 -13.75
CA SER A 162 -4.37 -8.51 -14.54
C SER A 162 -4.39 -8.21 -16.03
N LYS A 163 -4.58 -6.94 -16.43
CA LYS A 163 -4.44 -6.54 -17.84
C LYS A 163 -3.02 -6.68 -18.37
N ILE A 164 -2.01 -6.42 -17.52
CA ILE A 164 -0.58 -6.50 -17.88
C ILE A 164 -0.09 -7.95 -17.83
N ALA A 165 -0.42 -8.69 -16.79
CA ALA A 165 0.08 -10.04 -16.54
C ALA A 165 -0.79 -11.14 -17.16
N GLY A 166 -2.08 -10.87 -17.43
CA GLY A 166 -3.05 -11.90 -17.84
C GLY A 166 -3.15 -13.02 -16.81
N GLU A 167 -3.22 -14.26 -17.27
CA GLU A 167 -3.27 -15.46 -16.45
C GLU A 167 -2.08 -15.58 -15.45
N ALA A 168 -0.99 -14.87 -15.69
CA ALA A 168 0.17 -14.89 -14.80
C ALA A 168 -0.08 -14.17 -13.46
N SER A 169 -1.15 -13.38 -13.34
CA SER A 169 -1.56 -12.75 -12.10
C SER A 169 -2.35 -13.68 -11.17
N GLU A 170 -2.82 -14.83 -11.66
CA GLU A 170 -3.54 -15.81 -10.82
C GLU A 170 -2.68 -16.31 -9.66
N GLY A 171 -3.22 -16.22 -8.44
CA GLY A 171 -2.55 -16.65 -7.21
C GLY A 171 -1.45 -15.71 -6.72
N LEU A 172 -1.38 -14.47 -7.24
CA LEU A 172 -0.58 -13.42 -6.63
C LEU A 172 -1.15 -13.09 -5.25
N LEU A 173 -0.32 -13.12 -4.21
CA LEU A 173 -0.72 -12.67 -2.88
C LEU A 173 -0.53 -11.16 -2.78
N VAL A 174 -1.51 -10.45 -2.23
CA VAL A 174 -1.45 -9.00 -2.06
C VAL A 174 -1.86 -8.61 -0.65
N THR A 175 -1.04 -7.81 0.04
CA THR A 175 -1.46 -7.18 1.30
C THR A 175 -2.20 -5.89 1.00
N LEU A 176 -3.46 -5.82 1.41
CA LEU A 176 -4.35 -4.67 1.19
C LEU A 176 -5.03 -4.25 2.49
N PRO A 177 -5.57 -3.03 2.57
CA PRO A 177 -6.64 -2.74 3.51
C PRO A 177 -7.79 -3.73 3.35
N GLN A 178 -8.62 -3.87 4.37
CA GLN A 178 -9.85 -4.65 4.22
C GLN A 178 -10.74 -4.07 3.11
N SER A 179 -11.59 -4.92 2.51
CA SER A 179 -12.50 -4.51 1.44
C SER A 179 -13.68 -3.72 1.99
N PHE A 180 -13.50 -2.41 2.17
CA PHE A 180 -14.54 -1.50 2.69
C PHE A 180 -15.77 -1.41 1.78
N ASP A 181 -15.64 -1.72 0.50
CA ASP A 181 -16.72 -1.84 -0.47
C ASP A 181 -17.69 -2.99 -0.14
N GLN A 182 -17.26 -3.97 0.66
CA GLN A 182 -18.10 -5.07 1.13
C GLN A 182 -18.84 -4.75 2.44
N ASP A 183 -18.49 -3.66 3.11
CA ASP A 183 -19.16 -3.28 4.35
C ASP A 183 -20.62 -2.88 4.08
N PRO A 184 -21.59 -3.47 4.80
CA PRO A 184 -23.00 -3.08 4.67
C PRO A 184 -23.26 -1.58 4.88
N ALA A 185 -22.49 -0.91 5.73
CA ALA A 185 -22.62 0.53 5.97
C ALA A 185 -22.25 1.38 4.74
N ASN A 186 -21.44 0.84 3.83
CA ASN A 186 -20.94 1.55 2.65
C ASN A 186 -21.75 1.30 1.37
N GLN A 187 -22.78 0.43 1.40
CA GLN A 187 -23.49 0.02 0.18
C GLN A 187 -24.16 1.17 -0.57
N ALA A 188 -24.65 2.20 0.13
CA ALA A 188 -25.20 3.39 -0.53
C ALA A 188 -24.14 4.17 -1.31
N LEU A 189 -22.91 4.27 -0.75
CA LEU A 189 -21.78 4.90 -1.42
C LEU A 189 -21.30 4.06 -2.61
N VAL A 190 -21.21 2.74 -2.45
CA VAL A 190 -20.88 1.80 -3.53
C VAL A 190 -21.86 1.95 -4.70
N ALA A 191 -23.16 2.04 -4.42
CA ALA A 191 -24.18 2.27 -5.45
C ALA A 191 -23.96 3.62 -6.17
N ALA A 192 -23.64 4.69 -5.43
CA ALA A 192 -23.38 5.99 -6.03
C ALA A 192 -22.14 6.02 -6.95
N PHE A 193 -21.07 5.25 -6.61
CA PHE A 193 -19.94 5.05 -7.52
C PHE A 193 -20.36 4.35 -8.81
N LYS A 194 -21.12 3.25 -8.68
CA LYS A 194 -21.60 2.46 -9.83
C LYS A 194 -22.50 3.28 -10.76
N GLU A 195 -23.36 4.14 -10.23
CA GLU A 195 -24.20 5.04 -11.02
C GLU A 195 -23.37 6.01 -11.89
N LYS A 196 -22.16 6.33 -11.45
CA LYS A 196 -21.20 7.17 -12.17
C LYS A 196 -20.25 6.37 -13.09
N ASN A 197 -20.40 5.05 -13.17
CA ASN A 197 -19.49 4.13 -13.84
C ASN A 197 -18.07 4.17 -13.26
N GLU A 198 -17.94 4.41 -11.94
CA GLU A 198 -16.68 4.42 -11.22
C GLU A 198 -16.53 3.12 -10.41
N ASP A 199 -15.29 2.64 -10.27
CA ASP A 199 -14.97 1.43 -9.54
C ASP A 199 -14.59 1.76 -8.08
N PRO A 200 -15.37 1.33 -7.06
CA PRO A 200 -15.05 1.57 -5.66
C PRO A 200 -14.07 0.54 -5.06
N THR A 201 -13.62 -0.47 -5.79
CA THR A 201 -12.87 -1.63 -5.24
C THR A 201 -11.37 -1.36 -5.04
N GLY A 202 -10.86 -0.25 -5.55
CA GLY A 202 -9.46 0.13 -5.41
C GLY A 202 -9.06 0.38 -3.95
N PRO A 203 -7.80 0.05 -3.54
CA PRO A 203 -7.37 0.06 -2.14
C PRO A 203 -7.39 1.45 -1.49
N PHE A 204 -7.35 2.51 -2.28
CA PHE A 204 -7.24 3.88 -1.80
C PHE A 204 -8.55 4.68 -1.90
N VAL A 205 -9.62 4.11 -2.48
CA VAL A 205 -10.90 4.82 -2.72
C VAL A 205 -11.55 5.23 -1.39
N PHE A 206 -11.78 4.29 -0.49
CA PHE A 206 -12.38 4.58 0.82
C PHE A 206 -11.46 5.37 1.75
N PRO A 207 -10.15 5.10 1.84
CA PRO A 207 -9.23 5.97 2.57
C PRO A 207 -9.25 7.43 2.08
N ALA A 208 -9.32 7.66 0.76
CA ALA A 208 -9.43 9.01 0.20
C ALA A 208 -10.78 9.67 0.53
N TYR A 209 -11.86 8.91 0.47
CA TYR A 209 -13.18 9.41 0.89
C TYR A 209 -13.17 9.78 2.38
N SER A 210 -12.61 8.92 3.23
CA SER A 210 -12.46 9.19 4.67
C SER A 210 -11.61 10.43 4.96
N ALA A 211 -10.56 10.69 4.15
CA ALA A 211 -9.76 11.90 4.29
C ALA A 211 -10.61 13.16 4.07
N VAL A 212 -11.54 13.13 3.10
CA VAL A 212 -12.48 14.24 2.87
C VAL A 212 -13.50 14.34 4.00
N GLN A 213 -13.99 13.19 4.53
CA GLN A 213 -14.93 13.18 5.66
C GLN A 213 -14.31 13.85 6.89
N VAL A 214 -13.15 13.39 7.36
CA VAL A 214 -12.51 13.93 8.57
C VAL A 214 -12.17 15.43 8.41
N MET A 215 -11.74 15.85 7.22
CA MET A 215 -11.50 17.24 6.91
C MET A 215 -12.79 18.07 7.00
N THR A 216 -13.85 17.63 6.36
CA THR A 216 -15.14 18.33 6.32
C THR A 216 -15.77 18.41 7.71
N GLU A 217 -15.72 17.34 8.48
CA GLU A 217 -16.21 17.29 9.86
C GLU A 217 -15.42 18.25 10.76
N SER A 218 -14.09 18.26 10.61
CA SER A 218 -13.24 19.21 11.36
C SER A 218 -13.55 20.67 11.02
N MET A 219 -13.76 21.00 9.75
CA MET A 219 -14.16 22.36 9.34
C MET A 219 -15.53 22.75 9.92
N LYS A 220 -16.50 21.83 9.93
CA LYS A 220 -17.83 22.08 10.51
C LYS A 220 -17.75 22.27 12.02
N ALA A 221 -17.01 21.42 12.73
CA ALA A 221 -16.89 21.44 14.18
C ALA A 221 -16.17 22.70 14.69
N THR A 222 -15.09 23.09 14.01
CA THR A 222 -14.30 24.27 14.40
C THR A 222 -14.89 25.58 13.89
N GLY A 223 -15.72 25.54 12.85
CA GLY A 223 -16.19 26.74 12.13
C GLY A 223 -15.08 27.50 11.41
N LYS A 224 -13.93 26.86 11.18
CA LYS A 224 -12.70 27.48 10.64
C LYS A 224 -12.14 26.66 9.48
N SER A 225 -11.31 27.32 8.67
CA SER A 225 -10.42 26.69 7.68
C SER A 225 -8.94 26.85 8.06
N ASP A 226 -8.67 27.35 9.26
CA ASP A 226 -7.33 27.55 9.79
C ASP A 226 -6.62 26.21 10.01
N PRO A 227 -5.44 25.96 9.40
CA PRO A 227 -4.76 24.67 9.45
C PRO A 227 -4.40 24.19 10.87
N GLU A 228 -3.99 25.11 11.76
CA GLU A 228 -3.65 24.76 13.14
C GLU A 228 -4.88 24.30 13.93
N ALA A 229 -6.01 25.02 13.79
CA ALA A 229 -7.26 24.62 14.45
C ALA A 229 -7.79 23.29 13.92
N LEU A 230 -7.67 23.04 12.61
CA LEU A 230 -8.06 21.78 11.99
C LEU A 230 -7.15 20.65 12.46
N ALA A 231 -5.83 20.85 12.48
CA ALA A 231 -4.86 19.86 12.93
C ALA A 231 -5.06 19.48 14.42
N ALA A 232 -5.34 20.47 15.28
CA ALA A 232 -5.66 20.22 16.67
C ALA A 232 -6.95 19.41 16.83
N HIS A 233 -7.99 19.70 16.05
CA HIS A 233 -9.24 18.96 16.06
C HIS A 233 -9.06 17.52 15.55
N LEU A 234 -8.32 17.32 14.46
CA LEU A 234 -8.01 15.98 13.92
C LEU A 234 -7.34 15.09 14.98
N ARG A 235 -6.36 15.62 15.73
CA ARG A 235 -5.65 14.86 16.78
C ARG A 235 -6.47 14.57 18.02
N SER A 236 -7.46 15.38 18.32
CA SER A 236 -8.27 15.25 19.55
C SER A 236 -9.61 14.54 19.37
N THR A 237 -9.97 14.20 18.14
CA THR A 237 -11.31 13.72 17.80
C THR A 237 -11.24 12.30 17.24
N SER A 238 -12.25 11.50 17.55
CA SER A 238 -12.53 10.22 16.92
C SER A 238 -13.61 10.41 15.86
N PHE A 239 -13.37 9.93 14.65
CA PHE A 239 -14.23 10.11 13.48
C PHE A 239 -14.86 8.78 13.08
N ASP A 240 -16.16 8.78 12.85
CA ASP A 240 -16.85 7.63 12.24
C ASP A 240 -16.86 7.85 10.71
N THR A 241 -16.12 7.01 10.00
CA THR A 241 -15.90 7.17 8.55
C THR A 241 -16.25 5.90 7.77
N THR A 242 -16.18 6.00 6.45
CA THR A 242 -16.35 4.83 5.55
C THR A 242 -15.28 3.76 5.70
N THR A 243 -14.16 4.07 6.35
CA THR A 243 -13.12 3.09 6.71
C THR A 243 -13.19 2.67 8.18
N GLY A 244 -14.31 2.96 8.84
CA GLY A 244 -14.52 2.71 10.26
C GLY A 244 -14.13 3.91 11.12
N LYS A 245 -13.83 3.63 12.38
CA LYS A 245 -13.44 4.66 13.35
C LYS A 245 -11.98 5.05 13.14
N LEU A 246 -11.74 6.33 12.89
CA LEU A 246 -10.39 6.88 12.73
C LEU A 246 -10.01 7.78 13.90
N GLU A 247 -8.81 7.55 14.41
CA GLU A 247 -8.14 8.40 15.40
C GLU A 247 -6.70 8.61 14.98
N PHE A 248 -6.24 9.85 15.10
CA PHE A 248 -4.86 10.19 14.76
C PHE A 248 -3.98 10.25 16.02
N ASP A 249 -2.73 9.80 15.88
CA ASP A 249 -1.71 9.98 16.89
C ASP A 249 -1.06 11.37 16.84
N ALA A 250 -0.04 11.60 17.67
CA ALA A 250 0.68 12.87 17.72
C ALA A 250 1.42 13.21 16.40
N LYS A 251 1.77 12.20 15.61
CA LYS A 251 2.46 12.37 14.33
C LYS A 251 1.50 12.63 13.17
N GLY A 252 0.19 12.38 13.34
CA GLY A 252 -0.82 12.43 12.29
C GLY A 252 -1.04 11.07 11.60
N ASP A 253 -0.50 9.99 12.15
CA ASP A 253 -0.76 8.63 11.71
C ASP A 253 -2.02 8.07 12.35
N LEU A 254 -2.64 7.05 11.71
CA LEU A 254 -3.73 6.33 12.33
C LEU A 254 -3.21 5.50 13.52
N LYS A 255 -3.92 5.55 14.66
CA LYS A 255 -3.60 4.73 15.85
C LYS A 255 -3.80 3.25 15.58
N ASP A 256 -4.83 2.90 14.82
CA ASP A 256 -5.16 1.54 14.43
C ASP A 256 -5.37 1.43 12.93
N PHE A 257 -4.79 0.40 12.35
CA PHE A 257 -5.01 0.03 10.95
C PHE A 257 -4.72 -1.46 10.74
N SER A 258 -5.51 -2.12 9.91
CA SER A 258 -5.35 -3.55 9.64
C SER A 258 -5.15 -3.82 8.15
N PHE A 259 -4.22 -4.72 7.86
CA PHE A 259 -4.02 -5.28 6.53
C PHE A 259 -4.57 -6.71 6.48
N VAL A 260 -4.96 -7.13 5.28
CA VAL A 260 -5.43 -8.49 4.96
C VAL A 260 -4.59 -9.00 3.79
N VAL A 261 -4.28 -10.30 3.78
CA VAL A 261 -3.69 -10.95 2.61
C VAL A 261 -4.83 -11.44 1.73
N TYR A 262 -4.80 -11.04 0.47
CA TYR A 262 -5.73 -11.50 -0.56
C TYR A 262 -5.03 -12.36 -1.59
N ASP A 263 -5.71 -13.42 -2.04
CA ASP A 263 -5.40 -14.10 -3.30
C ASP A 263 -5.99 -13.28 -4.45
N TRP A 264 -5.15 -12.90 -5.40
CA TRP A 264 -5.52 -12.14 -6.59
C TRP A 264 -5.84 -13.08 -7.73
N HIS A 265 -6.91 -12.79 -8.46
CA HIS A 265 -7.37 -13.58 -9.59
C HIS A 265 -7.10 -12.90 -10.94
N ALA A 266 -6.93 -13.72 -11.99
CA ALA A 266 -6.61 -13.24 -13.32
C ALA A 266 -7.70 -12.33 -13.92
N ASP A 267 -8.93 -12.45 -13.45
CA ASP A 267 -10.04 -11.56 -13.84
C ASP A 267 -10.02 -10.19 -13.15
N GLY A 268 -9.03 -9.92 -12.29
CA GLY A 268 -8.88 -8.68 -11.53
C GLY A 268 -9.65 -8.65 -10.21
N THR A 269 -10.32 -9.74 -9.83
CA THR A 269 -10.95 -9.88 -8.51
C THR A 269 -9.96 -10.37 -7.46
N LYS A 270 -10.35 -10.31 -6.20
CA LYS A 270 -9.56 -10.78 -5.06
C LYS A 270 -10.44 -11.50 -4.04
N SER A 271 -9.86 -12.47 -3.36
CA SER A 271 -10.51 -13.17 -2.23
C SER A 271 -9.57 -13.23 -1.03
N PRO A 272 -10.09 -13.19 0.23
CA PRO A 272 -9.29 -13.32 1.45
C PRO A 272 -8.57 -14.65 1.58
#